data_e7f411a1a2b54e55f827331f13d92ec2
#
_entry.id   e7f411a1a2b54e55f827331f13d92ec2
#
_cell.length_a   1.000
_cell.length_b   1.000
_cell.length_c   1.000
_cell.angle_alpha   90.00
_cell.angle_beta   90.00
_cell.angle_gamma   90.00
#
_symmetry.space_group_name_H-M   'P 1'
#
loop_
_entity.id
_entity.type
_entity.pdbx_description
1 polymer ?
#
loop_
_entity_poly.entity_id
_entity_poly.type
_entity_poly.pdbx_seq_one_letter_code
_entity_poly.pdbx_strand_id
1 'polypeptide(L)'
;MFERKRQFFKSHEKRKNAPTESKERERERGEKKKATIRMSSGAITRAQKRRMGQRDLWDVIVNNDDICFEHILPKLNRTDVKFLFEVNGETRALMKRSSRVGELEKSFKVSEMSSISTLEFAWENQSFWPVNGPPFCYRVAGTNILELLKWAREEKKCEWDDWTIINAAIQGNLEMVKYCVANKCPMGETSCAHAAYNGHLECLKYLHEEGNVPWNSYTAAWAALQGHLHILEYLVERKYNKFNTVVCWNAAWKGHLDCLKYLHETAKAPWDSYAVKYAHKYNCLECLRYLLVNDCPLPSGWRYEHGTLFTS
;
A
#
# COMPACT_ATOMS: atom_id res chain seq x y z
N MET A 1 29.35 15.34 5.74
CA MET A 1 28.30 14.31 6.01
C MET A 1 28.25 13.88 7.47
N PHE A 2 29.37 13.57 8.07
CA PHE A 2 29.48 13.21 9.50
C PHE A 2 29.12 14.34 10.47
N GLU A 3 29.43 15.59 10.14
CA GLU A 3 29.13 16.74 11.01
C GLU A 3 27.65 17.10 11.11
N ARG A 4 26.86 16.92 10.03
CA ARG A 4 25.39 17.13 10.09
C ARG A 4 24.69 16.08 10.94
N LYS A 5 25.13 14.82 10.91
CA LYS A 5 24.66 13.79 11.84
C LYS A 5 25.00 14.15 13.29
N ARG A 6 26.19 14.65 13.56
CA ARG A 6 26.59 15.13 14.89
C ARG A 6 25.76 16.33 15.37
N GLN A 7 25.35 17.24 14.48
CA GLN A 7 24.49 18.37 14.85
C GLN A 7 23.05 17.94 15.18
N PHE A 8 22.50 16.97 14.49
CA PHE A 8 21.19 16.41 14.82
C PHE A 8 21.20 15.75 16.20
N PHE A 9 22.20 14.95 16.52
CA PHE A 9 22.36 14.36 17.85
C PHE A 9 22.72 15.38 18.92
N LYS A 10 23.53 16.38 18.60
CA LYS A 10 23.84 17.50 19.54
C LYS A 10 22.63 18.40 19.79
N SER A 11 21.72 18.57 18.85
CA SER A 11 20.46 19.29 19.08
C SER A 11 19.52 18.52 20.02
N HIS A 12 19.55 17.20 19.96
CA HIS A 12 18.84 16.35 20.93
C HIS A 12 19.49 16.35 22.32
N GLU A 13 20.81 16.36 22.39
CA GLU A 13 21.54 16.47 23.66
C GLU A 13 21.44 17.88 24.29
N LYS A 14 21.47 18.94 23.48
CA LYS A 14 21.25 20.31 23.97
C LYS A 14 19.84 20.57 24.50
N ARG A 15 18.82 19.84 23.98
CA ARG A 15 17.46 19.88 24.54
C ARG A 15 17.35 19.19 25.91
N LYS A 16 18.27 18.29 26.26
CA LYS A 16 18.34 17.70 27.62
C LYS A 16 18.82 18.70 28.68
N ASN A 17 19.46 19.79 28.30
CA ASN A 17 20.02 20.80 29.20
C ASN A 17 19.31 22.16 29.14
N ALA A 18 18.14 22.24 28.56
CA ALA A 18 17.33 23.46 28.50
C ALA A 18 16.46 23.66 29.76
N PRO A 19 16.08 24.90 30.10
CA PRO A 19 15.44 25.23 31.39
C PRO A 19 14.05 24.51 31.58
N THR A 20 13.62 24.51 32.82
CA THR A 20 12.51 23.75 33.43
C THR A 20 11.21 23.53 32.63
N GLU A 21 10.79 24.47 31.79
CA GLU A 21 9.59 24.35 30.96
C GLU A 21 9.72 23.29 29.81
N SER A 22 10.94 23.13 29.28
CA SER A 22 11.24 22.10 28.30
C SER A 22 11.18 20.70 28.90
N LYS A 23 11.58 20.53 30.16
CA LYS A 23 11.53 19.26 30.88
C LYS A 23 10.09 18.83 31.22
N GLU A 24 9.20 19.77 31.44
CA GLU A 24 7.77 19.49 31.67
C GLU A 24 7.07 19.05 30.39
N ARG A 25 7.32 19.70 29.26
CA ARG A 25 6.79 19.29 27.95
C ARG A 25 7.34 17.95 27.48
N GLU A 26 8.57 17.62 27.80
CA GLU A 26 9.15 16.29 27.54
C GLU A 26 8.56 15.21 28.47
N ARG A 27 8.26 15.55 29.73
CA ARG A 27 7.51 14.68 30.63
C ARG A 27 6.11 14.38 30.10
N GLU A 28 5.37 15.39 29.65
CA GLU A 28 4.03 15.20 29.04
C GLU A 28 4.07 14.41 27.73
N ARG A 29 5.09 14.63 26.87
CA ARG A 29 5.29 13.81 25.67
C ARG A 29 5.71 12.39 26.00
N GLY A 30 6.54 12.20 27.00
CA GLY A 30 6.94 10.90 27.54
C GLY A 30 5.74 10.13 28.11
N GLU A 31 4.85 10.84 28.83
CA GLU A 31 3.63 10.23 29.39
C GLU A 31 2.59 9.89 28.32
N LYS A 32 2.43 10.71 27.28
CA LYS A 32 1.57 10.38 26.12
C LYS A 32 2.11 9.19 25.32
N LYS A 33 3.43 9.09 25.09
CA LYS A 33 4.05 7.91 24.50
C LYS A 33 3.92 6.67 25.39
N LYS A 34 4.03 6.84 26.71
CA LYS A 34 3.78 5.78 27.72
C LYS A 34 2.31 5.30 27.71
N ALA A 35 1.36 6.17 27.41
CA ALA A 35 -0.06 5.82 27.29
C ALA A 35 -0.36 4.99 26.03
N THR A 36 0.31 5.27 24.93
CA THR A 36 0.15 4.52 23.66
C THR A 36 0.74 3.11 23.75
N ILE A 37 1.86 2.93 24.44
CA ILE A 37 2.46 1.62 24.72
C ILE A 37 1.62 0.82 25.74
N ARG A 38 0.88 1.51 26.65
CA ARG A 38 -0.03 0.89 27.63
C ARG A 38 -1.23 0.17 27.00
N MET A 39 -1.64 0.53 25.81
CA MET A 39 -2.81 -0.05 25.16
C MET A 39 -2.57 -1.40 24.47
N SER A 40 -1.31 -1.82 24.33
CA SER A 40 -0.94 -3.05 23.62
C SER A 40 -0.28 -4.15 24.47
N SER A 41 0.05 -3.88 25.74
CA SER A 41 0.63 -4.88 26.65
C SER A 41 -0.10 -4.90 27.98
N GLY A 42 -0.34 -6.09 28.53
CA GLY A 42 -0.92 -6.31 29.85
C GLY A 42 -0.24 -5.41 30.90
N ALA A 43 -1.04 -4.62 31.61
CA ALA A 43 -0.58 -3.56 32.49
C ALA A 43 0.41 -4.08 33.54
N ILE A 44 1.66 -3.62 33.46
CA ILE A 44 2.60 -3.76 34.58
C ILE A 44 2.00 -3.06 35.82
N THR A 45 1.71 -3.82 36.85
CA THR A 45 1.02 -3.31 38.04
C THR A 45 1.87 -2.26 38.79
N ARG A 46 1.21 -1.35 39.53
CA ARG A 46 1.91 -0.37 40.41
C ARG A 46 2.88 -1.03 41.38
N ALA A 47 2.63 -2.29 41.79
CA ALA A 47 3.49 -3.05 42.69
C ALA A 47 4.79 -3.53 41.99
N GLN A 48 4.72 -3.90 40.71
CA GLN A 48 5.91 -4.23 39.89
C GLN A 48 6.77 -2.98 39.67
N LYS A 49 6.15 -1.81 39.46
CA LYS A 49 6.85 -0.53 39.33
C LYS A 49 7.64 -0.14 40.60
N ARG A 50 7.12 -0.46 41.80
CA ARG A 50 7.83 -0.24 43.08
C ARG A 50 8.98 -1.22 43.34
N ARG A 51 8.89 -2.45 42.80
CA ARG A 51 9.96 -3.46 42.90
C ARG A 51 11.11 -3.23 41.92
N MET A 52 10.87 -2.54 40.81
CA MET A 52 11.85 -2.32 39.76
C MET A 52 12.76 -1.11 40.00
N GLY A 53 12.62 -0.39 41.16
CA GLY A 53 13.35 0.83 41.40
C GLY A 53 12.99 1.94 40.42
N GLN A 54 13.76 3.02 40.38
CA GLN A 54 13.54 4.18 39.49
C GLN A 54 14.00 3.92 38.03
N ARG A 55 14.03 2.66 37.56
CA ARG A 55 14.41 2.36 36.18
C ARG A 55 13.36 2.89 35.23
N ASP A 56 13.76 3.61 34.19
CA ASP A 56 12.85 4.02 33.13
C ASP A 56 12.28 2.78 32.44
N LEU A 57 11.03 2.88 31.97
CA LEU A 57 10.39 1.80 31.19
C LEU A 57 11.25 1.40 29.98
N TRP A 58 11.99 2.37 29.45
CA TRP A 58 12.93 2.16 28.37
C TRP A 58 14.09 1.23 28.78
N ASP A 59 14.68 1.45 29.94
CA ASP A 59 15.76 0.58 30.48
C ASP A 59 15.28 -0.85 30.65
N VAL A 60 14.02 -1.03 31.06
CA VAL A 60 13.40 -2.37 31.19
C VAL A 60 13.24 -3.05 29.85
N ILE A 61 12.78 -2.30 28.85
CA ILE A 61 12.57 -2.83 27.50
C ILE A 61 13.90 -3.22 26.85
N VAL A 62 14.90 -2.33 26.92
CA VAL A 62 16.19 -2.52 26.23
C VAL A 62 17.07 -3.59 26.92
N ASN A 63 16.93 -3.76 28.24
CA ASN A 63 17.70 -4.72 29.02
C ASN A 63 16.96 -6.04 29.29
N ASN A 64 15.77 -6.24 28.73
CA ASN A 64 15.02 -7.48 28.82
C ASN A 64 14.75 -8.03 27.41
N ASP A 65 15.61 -8.95 26.99
CA ASP A 65 15.58 -9.56 25.67
C ASP A 65 14.23 -10.25 25.39
N ASP A 66 13.64 -10.91 26.37
CA ASP A 66 12.35 -11.61 26.22
C ASP A 66 11.22 -10.63 25.89
N ILE A 67 11.14 -9.51 26.64
CA ILE A 67 10.13 -8.47 26.36
C ILE A 67 10.35 -7.87 24.98
N CYS A 68 11.59 -7.55 24.65
CA CYS A 68 11.91 -6.89 23.40
C CYS A 68 11.74 -7.83 22.20
N PHE A 69 12.29 -9.03 22.26
CA PHE A 69 12.34 -9.95 21.13
C PHE A 69 11.01 -10.68 20.90
N GLU A 70 10.26 -10.98 21.94
CA GLU A 70 8.99 -11.70 21.81
C GLU A 70 7.77 -10.78 21.64
N HIS A 71 7.79 -9.59 22.25
CA HIS A 71 6.60 -8.74 22.32
C HIS A 71 6.68 -7.41 21.58
N ILE A 72 7.87 -6.85 21.37
CA ILE A 72 8.04 -5.54 20.74
C ILE A 72 8.53 -5.67 19.30
N LEU A 73 9.69 -6.27 19.09
CA LEU A 73 10.29 -6.35 17.77
C LEU A 73 9.42 -7.04 16.71
N PRO A 74 8.64 -8.09 17.00
CA PRO A 74 7.76 -8.70 16.00
C PRO A 74 6.64 -7.79 15.51
N LYS A 75 6.29 -6.75 16.28
CA LYS A 75 5.24 -5.78 15.93
C LYS A 75 5.75 -4.58 15.14
N LEU A 76 7.05 -4.40 15.07
CA LEU A 76 7.67 -3.32 14.31
C LEU A 76 7.78 -3.73 12.83
N ASN A 77 7.48 -2.79 11.93
CA ASN A 77 7.83 -2.97 10.53
C ASN A 77 9.35 -2.82 10.34
N ARG A 78 9.82 -3.13 9.13
CA ARG A 78 11.26 -3.09 8.81
C ARG A 78 11.87 -1.70 8.98
N THR A 79 11.11 -0.68 8.64
CA THR A 79 11.54 0.72 8.75
C THR A 79 11.67 1.14 10.21
N ASP A 80 10.69 0.76 11.07
CA ASP A 80 10.75 1.02 12.51
C ASP A 80 11.97 0.34 13.17
N VAL A 81 12.32 -0.88 12.75
CA VAL A 81 13.51 -1.60 13.20
C VAL A 81 14.79 -0.82 12.90
N LYS A 82 14.91 -0.21 11.71
CA LYS A 82 16.04 0.64 11.35
C LYS A 82 16.09 1.94 12.14
N PHE A 83 14.95 2.57 12.36
CA PHE A 83 14.87 3.74 13.21
C PHE A 83 15.30 3.42 14.64
N LEU A 84 14.85 2.28 15.18
CA LEU A 84 15.25 1.82 16.50
C LEU A 84 16.77 1.62 16.60
N PHE A 85 17.40 1.08 15.55
CA PHE A 85 18.85 0.92 15.47
C PHE A 85 19.60 2.27 15.51
N GLU A 86 19.03 3.33 14.93
CA GLU A 86 19.67 4.63 14.87
C GLU A 86 19.43 5.52 16.11
N VAL A 87 18.52 5.14 17.02
CA VAL A 87 18.14 5.98 18.18
C VAL A 87 19.32 6.22 19.12
N ASN A 88 20.00 5.17 19.59
CA ASN A 88 21.15 5.29 20.49
C ASN A 88 22.01 4.02 20.49
N GLY A 89 23.09 4.01 21.30
CA GLY A 89 24.02 2.88 21.40
C GLY A 89 23.39 1.60 21.98
N GLU A 90 22.45 1.73 22.90
CA GLU A 90 21.77 0.62 23.56
C GLU A 90 20.82 -0.10 22.59
N THR A 91 19.97 0.66 21.88
CA THR A 91 19.11 0.10 20.85
C THR A 91 19.89 -0.53 19.71
N ARG A 92 21.03 0.06 19.35
CA ARG A 92 21.95 -0.51 18.36
C ARG A 92 22.51 -1.86 18.81
N ALA A 93 22.93 -1.96 20.07
CA ALA A 93 23.40 -3.21 20.65
C ALA A 93 22.30 -4.28 20.72
N LEU A 94 21.07 -3.87 21.11
CA LEU A 94 19.89 -4.71 21.12
C LEU A 94 19.58 -5.27 19.73
N MET A 95 19.53 -4.41 18.73
CA MET A 95 19.23 -4.83 17.35
C MET A 95 20.27 -5.77 16.77
N LYS A 96 21.55 -5.60 17.11
CA LYS A 96 22.62 -6.54 16.69
C LYS A 96 22.47 -7.94 17.27
N ARG A 97 21.82 -8.08 18.44
CA ARG A 97 21.52 -9.39 19.06
C ARG A 97 20.23 -10.01 18.54
N SER A 98 19.38 -9.24 17.88
CA SER A 98 18.08 -9.71 17.39
C SER A 98 18.21 -10.56 16.14
N SER A 99 17.24 -11.44 15.91
CA SER A 99 17.08 -12.20 14.66
C SER A 99 16.84 -11.32 13.42
N ARG A 100 16.52 -10.04 13.62
CA ARG A 100 16.18 -9.07 12.57
C ARG A 100 17.36 -8.21 12.11
N VAL A 101 18.60 -8.51 12.56
CA VAL A 101 19.80 -7.77 12.15
C VAL A 101 19.98 -7.69 10.63
N GLY A 102 19.64 -8.72 9.88
CA GLY A 102 19.71 -8.73 8.42
C GLY A 102 18.74 -7.75 7.72
N GLU A 103 17.77 -7.21 8.45
CA GLU A 103 16.87 -6.19 7.89
C GLU A 103 17.50 -4.79 7.85
N LEU A 104 18.57 -4.59 8.64
CA LEU A 104 19.28 -3.31 8.71
C LEU A 104 20.04 -2.99 7.42
N GLU A 105 20.44 -4.00 6.66
CA GLU A 105 21.15 -3.83 5.39
C GLU A 105 20.22 -3.42 4.23
N LYS A 106 18.92 -3.64 4.37
CA LYS A 106 17.95 -3.33 3.33
C LYS A 106 17.63 -1.82 3.30
N SER A 107 17.34 -1.28 2.12
CA SER A 107 16.97 0.14 1.96
C SER A 107 15.67 0.47 2.73
N PHE A 108 15.55 1.72 3.19
CA PHE A 108 14.28 2.23 3.74
C PHE A 108 13.17 2.16 2.70
N LYS A 109 11.97 1.82 3.15
CA LYS A 109 10.77 1.92 2.32
C LYS A 109 9.89 3.05 2.86
N VAL A 110 9.76 4.10 2.08
CA VAL A 110 8.89 5.25 2.43
C VAL A 110 7.45 4.79 2.68
N SER A 111 6.96 3.80 1.93
CA SER A 111 5.61 3.25 2.09
C SER A 111 5.34 2.55 3.43
N GLU A 112 6.39 2.24 4.21
CA GLU A 112 6.27 1.67 5.55
C GLU A 112 6.31 2.73 6.66
N MET A 113 6.47 4.02 6.32
CA MET A 113 6.56 5.10 7.29
C MET A 113 5.17 5.51 7.78
N SER A 114 5.04 5.68 9.09
CA SER A 114 3.76 5.91 9.76
C SER A 114 3.64 7.29 10.42
N SER A 115 4.67 8.11 10.33
CA SER A 115 4.69 9.43 10.98
C SER A 115 5.49 10.47 10.19
N ILE A 116 5.15 11.75 10.41
CA ILE A 116 5.91 12.87 9.83
C ILE A 116 7.38 12.81 10.26
N SER A 117 7.67 12.47 11.50
CA SER A 117 9.06 12.41 12.00
C SER A 117 9.91 11.37 11.26
N THR A 118 9.34 10.20 10.95
CA THR A 118 10.04 9.17 10.18
C THR A 118 10.22 9.58 8.73
N LEU A 119 9.20 10.25 8.18
CA LEU A 119 9.24 10.75 6.81
C LEU A 119 10.25 11.91 6.64
N GLU A 120 10.33 12.79 7.62
CA GLU A 120 11.31 13.89 7.66
C GLU A 120 12.75 13.37 7.73
N PHE A 121 12.98 12.35 8.56
CA PHE A 121 14.28 11.69 8.58
C PHE A 121 14.63 11.09 7.20
N ALA A 122 13.69 10.44 6.53
CA ALA A 122 13.91 9.91 5.19
C ALA A 122 14.20 11.03 4.18
N TRP A 123 13.47 12.13 4.25
CA TRP A 123 13.68 13.29 3.39
C TRP A 123 15.09 13.89 3.54
N GLU A 124 15.58 14.01 4.77
CA GLU A 124 16.92 14.54 5.05
C GLU A 124 18.05 13.57 4.64
N ASN A 125 17.76 12.27 4.60
CA ASN A 125 18.72 11.22 4.27
C ASN A 125 18.46 10.59 2.91
N GLN A 126 18.38 11.40 1.86
CA GLN A 126 18.09 10.98 0.48
C GLN A 126 19.07 9.93 -0.08
N SER A 127 20.26 9.78 0.53
CA SER A 127 21.23 8.74 0.16
C SER A 127 20.71 7.29 0.36
N PHE A 128 19.63 7.12 1.10
CA PHE A 128 18.96 5.83 1.26
C PHE A 128 17.95 5.50 0.15
N TRP A 129 17.76 6.41 -0.82
CA TRP A 129 16.81 6.21 -1.92
C TRP A 129 17.54 5.85 -3.20
N PRO A 130 16.94 5.02 -4.05
CA PRO A 130 17.48 4.80 -5.39
C PRO A 130 17.45 6.12 -6.16
N VAL A 131 18.60 6.52 -6.71
CA VAL A 131 18.80 7.79 -7.44
C VAL A 131 17.83 7.93 -8.62
N ASN A 132 17.41 6.82 -9.23
CA ASN A 132 16.50 6.74 -10.37
C ASN A 132 15.12 6.17 -10.02
N GLY A 133 14.70 6.31 -8.78
CA GLY A 133 13.39 5.77 -8.34
C GLY A 133 12.24 6.75 -8.57
N PRO A 134 10.97 6.27 -8.41
CA PRO A 134 9.79 7.12 -8.51
C PRO A 134 9.85 8.32 -7.58
N PRO A 135 9.18 9.45 -7.92
CA PRO A 135 9.11 10.65 -7.11
C PRO A 135 8.72 10.37 -5.65
N PHE A 136 9.18 11.25 -4.76
CA PHE A 136 8.93 11.06 -3.33
C PHE A 136 7.44 11.03 -2.98
N CYS A 137 6.64 11.92 -3.58
CA CYS A 137 5.21 11.96 -3.35
C CYS A 137 4.50 10.65 -3.73
N TYR A 138 4.92 9.97 -4.82
CA TYR A 138 4.44 8.63 -5.16
C TYR A 138 4.66 7.63 -4.02
N ARG A 139 5.87 7.62 -3.44
CA ARG A 139 6.21 6.70 -2.34
C ARG A 139 5.43 7.01 -1.08
N VAL A 140 5.23 8.32 -0.81
CA VAL A 140 4.43 8.79 0.34
C VAL A 140 2.96 8.43 0.16
N ALA A 141 2.40 8.57 -1.04
CA ALA A 141 1.04 8.11 -1.33
C ALA A 141 0.85 6.62 -1.04
N GLY A 142 1.91 5.81 -1.24
CA GLY A 142 1.93 4.38 -0.90
C GLY A 142 1.85 4.06 0.60
N THR A 143 2.03 5.04 1.49
CA THR A 143 1.80 4.86 2.94
C THR A 143 0.31 4.76 3.29
N ASN A 144 -0.56 5.16 2.39
CA ASN A 144 -2.00 5.30 2.58
C ASN A 144 -2.42 6.31 3.67
N ILE A 145 -1.53 7.25 4.04
CA ILE A 145 -1.74 8.27 5.07
C ILE A 145 -1.74 9.65 4.42
N LEU A 146 -2.92 10.27 4.31
CA LEU A 146 -3.10 11.57 3.64
C LEU A 146 -2.26 12.68 4.27
N GLU A 147 -2.14 12.72 5.60
CA GLU A 147 -1.36 13.73 6.32
C GLU A 147 0.12 13.73 5.93
N LEU A 148 0.67 12.56 5.62
CA LEU A 148 2.06 12.45 5.14
C LEU A 148 2.22 13.02 3.73
N LEU A 149 1.24 12.78 2.86
CA LEU A 149 1.24 13.36 1.51
C LEU A 149 1.08 14.89 1.56
N LYS A 150 0.18 15.41 2.41
CA LYS A 150 0.04 16.84 2.64
C LYS A 150 1.34 17.46 3.12
N TRP A 151 1.99 16.88 4.13
CA TRP A 151 3.28 17.35 4.62
C TRP A 151 4.34 17.39 3.51
N ALA A 152 4.44 16.34 2.69
CA ALA A 152 5.39 16.28 1.57
C ALA A 152 5.13 17.41 0.55
N ARG A 153 3.86 17.72 0.26
CA ARG A 153 3.47 18.76 -0.71
C ARG A 153 3.55 20.16 -0.12
N GLU A 154 3.03 20.38 1.06
CA GLU A 154 2.82 21.71 1.65
C GLU A 154 4.06 22.22 2.36
N GLU A 155 4.77 21.35 3.11
CA GLU A 155 5.95 21.72 3.87
C GLU A 155 7.25 21.58 3.05
N LYS A 156 7.42 20.45 2.36
CA LYS A 156 8.66 20.16 1.62
C LYS A 156 8.60 20.58 0.15
N LYS A 157 7.42 21.02 -0.35
CA LYS A 157 7.21 21.42 -1.75
C LYS A 157 7.63 20.35 -2.74
N CYS A 158 7.50 19.09 -2.36
CA CYS A 158 7.90 17.95 -3.17
C CYS A 158 7.09 17.91 -4.47
N GLU A 159 7.75 17.71 -5.59
CA GLU A 159 7.07 17.48 -6.86
C GLU A 159 6.32 16.16 -6.86
N TRP A 160 5.23 16.12 -7.61
CA TRP A 160 4.45 14.91 -7.85
C TRP A 160 4.14 14.74 -9.34
N ASP A 161 3.80 13.53 -9.70
CA ASP A 161 3.42 13.12 -11.04
C ASP A 161 2.11 12.32 -11.00
N ASP A 162 1.68 11.80 -12.14
CA ASP A 162 0.49 10.96 -12.27
C ASP A 162 0.58 9.66 -11.44
N TRP A 163 1.79 9.15 -11.18
CA TRP A 163 1.97 7.98 -10.31
C TRP A 163 1.55 8.23 -8.86
N THR A 164 1.56 9.49 -8.40
CA THR A 164 1.11 9.84 -7.04
C THR A 164 -0.39 9.57 -6.87
N ILE A 165 -1.22 10.04 -7.79
CA ILE A 165 -2.67 9.79 -7.76
C ILE A 165 -3.00 8.34 -8.11
N ILE A 166 -2.24 7.71 -9.01
CA ILE A 166 -2.35 6.28 -9.30
C ILE A 166 -2.15 5.48 -8.01
N ASN A 167 -1.15 5.81 -7.20
CA ASN A 167 -0.91 5.09 -5.95
C ASN A 167 -2.04 5.30 -4.93
N ALA A 168 -2.59 6.51 -4.84
CA ALA A 168 -3.78 6.78 -4.04
C ALA A 168 -4.99 5.93 -4.51
N ALA A 169 -5.15 5.78 -5.82
CA ALA A 169 -6.20 4.95 -6.42
C ALA A 169 -5.97 3.45 -6.19
N ILE A 170 -4.72 2.98 -6.23
CA ILE A 170 -4.34 1.60 -5.89
C ILE A 170 -4.69 1.27 -4.43
N GLN A 171 -4.46 2.22 -3.51
CA GLN A 171 -4.75 2.05 -2.09
C GLN A 171 -6.25 2.21 -1.76
N GLY A 172 -7.07 2.70 -2.70
CA GLY A 172 -8.49 2.98 -2.48
C GLY A 172 -8.75 4.16 -1.54
N ASN A 173 -7.77 5.03 -1.32
CA ASN A 173 -7.89 6.18 -0.44
C ASN A 173 -8.58 7.35 -1.15
N LEU A 174 -9.91 7.36 -1.08
CA LEU A 174 -10.74 8.37 -1.72
C LEU A 174 -10.37 9.80 -1.27
N GLU A 175 -10.08 10.01 0.01
CA GLU A 175 -9.72 11.34 0.52
C GLU A 175 -8.37 11.80 -0.05
N MET A 176 -7.42 10.89 -0.23
CA MET A 176 -6.15 11.19 -0.88
C MET A 176 -6.34 11.46 -2.38
N VAL A 177 -7.20 10.72 -3.06
CA VAL A 177 -7.58 10.99 -4.47
C VAL A 177 -8.22 12.37 -4.59
N LYS A 178 -9.17 12.72 -3.72
CA LYS A 178 -9.79 14.06 -3.68
C LYS A 178 -8.76 15.16 -3.48
N TYR A 179 -7.84 14.97 -2.56
CA TYR A 179 -6.75 15.93 -2.31
C TYR A 179 -5.87 16.12 -3.55
N CYS A 180 -5.49 15.03 -4.23
CA CYS A 180 -4.70 15.08 -5.46
C CYS A 180 -5.43 15.87 -6.57
N VAL A 181 -6.71 15.57 -6.81
CA VAL A 181 -7.53 16.25 -7.82
C VAL A 181 -7.66 17.75 -7.50
N ALA A 182 -8.02 18.09 -6.26
CA ALA A 182 -8.21 19.48 -5.82
C ALA A 182 -6.92 20.31 -5.94
N ASN A 183 -5.76 19.70 -5.79
CA ASN A 183 -4.45 20.35 -5.86
C ASN A 183 -3.76 20.18 -7.23
N LYS A 184 -4.53 19.79 -8.27
CA LYS A 184 -4.04 19.68 -9.65
C LYS A 184 -2.85 18.74 -9.84
N CYS A 185 -2.87 17.60 -9.12
CA CYS A 185 -1.93 16.53 -9.40
C CYS A 185 -2.09 16.06 -10.86
N PRO A 186 -1.01 15.86 -11.63
CA PRO A 186 -1.12 15.27 -12.95
C PRO A 186 -1.92 13.97 -12.91
N MET A 187 -2.78 13.73 -13.90
CA MET A 187 -3.65 12.58 -13.96
C MET A 187 -3.60 11.96 -15.36
N GLY A 188 -3.35 10.65 -15.42
CA GLY A 188 -3.40 9.88 -16.66
C GLY A 188 -4.60 8.93 -16.69
N GLU A 189 -5.00 8.49 -17.89
CA GLU A 189 -6.10 7.54 -18.11
C GLU A 189 -5.90 6.19 -17.36
N THR A 190 -4.67 5.86 -17.00
CA THR A 190 -4.33 4.67 -16.23
C THR A 190 -4.78 4.75 -14.77
N SER A 191 -5.03 5.95 -14.23
CA SER A 191 -5.51 6.13 -12.86
C SER A 191 -6.85 5.41 -12.63
N CYS A 192 -7.79 5.53 -13.58
CA CYS A 192 -9.05 4.81 -13.55
C CYS A 192 -8.85 3.28 -13.66
N ALA A 193 -7.91 2.84 -14.50
CA ALA A 193 -7.63 1.42 -14.66
C ALA A 193 -7.04 0.80 -13.38
N HIS A 194 -6.17 1.50 -12.66
CA HIS A 194 -5.62 1.04 -11.38
C HIS A 194 -6.67 0.99 -10.27
N ALA A 195 -7.57 1.97 -10.19
CA ALA A 195 -8.73 1.90 -9.30
C ALA A 195 -9.60 0.68 -9.60
N ALA A 196 -9.84 0.42 -10.90
CA ALA A 196 -10.62 -0.74 -11.36
C ALA A 196 -9.93 -2.08 -11.06
N TYR A 197 -8.61 -2.16 -11.22
CA TYR A 197 -7.82 -3.36 -10.88
C TYR A 197 -7.95 -3.76 -9.41
N ASN A 198 -7.98 -2.76 -8.53
CA ASN A 198 -8.03 -3.01 -7.08
C ASN A 198 -9.47 -2.97 -6.50
N GLY A 199 -10.50 -2.82 -7.32
CA GLY A 199 -11.90 -2.88 -6.89
C GLY A 199 -12.43 -1.61 -6.22
N HIS A 200 -11.74 -0.49 -6.36
CA HIS A 200 -12.05 0.75 -5.67
C HIS A 200 -13.02 1.63 -6.48
N LEU A 201 -14.30 1.24 -6.49
CA LEU A 201 -15.35 1.89 -7.28
C LEU A 201 -15.48 3.39 -6.96
N GLU A 202 -15.44 3.80 -5.70
CA GLU A 202 -15.62 5.21 -5.34
C GLU A 202 -14.44 6.09 -5.82
N CYS A 203 -13.22 5.55 -5.81
CA CYS A 203 -12.07 6.22 -6.42
C CYS A 203 -12.22 6.32 -7.94
N LEU A 204 -12.68 5.25 -8.60
CA LEU A 204 -12.95 5.24 -10.04
C LEU A 204 -13.99 6.28 -10.43
N LYS A 205 -15.12 6.32 -9.70
CA LYS A 205 -16.18 7.31 -9.91
C LYS A 205 -15.63 8.73 -9.79
N TYR A 206 -14.95 9.03 -8.69
CA TYR A 206 -14.44 10.36 -8.43
C TYR A 206 -13.41 10.82 -9.48
N LEU A 207 -12.49 9.94 -9.86
CA LEU A 207 -11.52 10.22 -10.93
C LEU A 207 -12.20 10.55 -12.24
N HIS A 208 -13.22 9.78 -12.61
CA HIS A 208 -13.92 9.97 -13.88
C HIS A 208 -14.88 11.17 -13.87
N GLU A 209 -15.71 11.30 -12.84
CA GLU A 209 -16.80 12.26 -12.77
C GLU A 209 -16.29 13.66 -12.37
N GLU A 210 -15.42 13.75 -11.38
CA GLU A 210 -14.91 15.02 -10.84
C GLU A 210 -13.51 15.36 -11.39
N GLY A 211 -12.66 14.35 -11.53
CA GLY A 211 -11.31 14.50 -12.09
C GLY A 211 -11.29 14.61 -13.62
N ASN A 212 -12.43 14.33 -14.30
CA ASN A 212 -12.51 14.24 -15.76
C ASN A 212 -11.45 13.32 -16.39
N VAL A 213 -11.00 12.30 -15.66
CA VAL A 213 -10.01 11.35 -16.15
C VAL A 213 -10.70 10.40 -17.13
N PRO A 214 -10.24 10.32 -18.40
CA PRO A 214 -10.80 9.37 -19.35
C PRO A 214 -10.46 7.95 -18.92
N TRP A 215 -11.39 7.05 -19.15
CA TRP A 215 -11.09 5.62 -19.06
C TRP A 215 -10.53 5.09 -20.37
N ASN A 216 -9.73 4.05 -20.27
CA ASN A 216 -9.14 3.36 -21.39
C ASN A 216 -9.60 1.89 -21.45
N SER A 217 -9.13 1.13 -22.44
CA SER A 217 -9.47 -0.29 -22.60
C SER A 217 -9.03 -1.16 -21.42
N TYR A 218 -8.03 -0.75 -20.64
CA TYR A 218 -7.58 -1.48 -19.45
C TYR A 218 -8.55 -1.39 -18.28
N THR A 219 -9.39 -0.33 -18.21
CA THR A 219 -10.31 -0.13 -17.08
C THR A 219 -11.24 -1.33 -16.90
N ALA A 220 -11.93 -1.74 -17.96
CA ALA A 220 -12.79 -2.93 -17.92
C ALA A 220 -11.99 -4.23 -17.89
N ALA A 221 -10.88 -4.30 -18.63
CA ALA A 221 -10.05 -5.51 -18.70
C ALA A 221 -9.45 -5.89 -17.35
N TRP A 222 -9.02 -4.92 -16.56
CA TRP A 222 -8.44 -5.16 -15.24
C TRP A 222 -9.51 -5.41 -14.17
N ALA A 223 -10.68 -4.75 -14.27
CA ALA A 223 -11.83 -5.11 -13.43
C ALA A 223 -12.23 -6.57 -13.64
N ALA A 224 -12.32 -7.02 -14.90
CA ALA A 224 -12.63 -8.40 -15.26
C ALA A 224 -11.55 -9.40 -14.80
N LEU A 225 -10.27 -9.02 -14.89
CA LEU A 225 -9.13 -9.82 -14.44
C LEU A 225 -9.19 -10.14 -12.94
N GLN A 226 -9.69 -9.20 -12.16
CA GLN A 226 -9.76 -9.32 -10.70
C GLN A 226 -11.16 -9.65 -10.16
N GLY A 227 -12.14 -9.83 -11.03
CA GLY A 227 -13.50 -10.27 -10.66
C GLY A 227 -14.37 -9.15 -10.06
N HIS A 228 -14.06 -7.91 -10.35
CA HIS A 228 -14.81 -6.76 -9.81
C HIS A 228 -16.07 -6.48 -10.63
N LEU A 229 -17.08 -7.33 -10.48
CA LEU A 229 -18.36 -7.23 -11.19
C LEU A 229 -19.02 -5.85 -11.02
N HIS A 230 -19.07 -5.31 -9.80
CA HIS A 230 -19.66 -4.01 -9.50
C HIS A 230 -19.02 -2.84 -10.27
N ILE A 231 -17.76 -2.97 -10.67
CA ILE A 231 -17.10 -1.99 -11.55
C ILE A 231 -17.55 -2.17 -13.00
N LEU A 232 -17.67 -3.40 -13.46
CA LEU A 232 -18.19 -3.68 -14.81
C LEU A 232 -19.63 -3.19 -14.96
N GLU A 233 -20.46 -3.35 -13.93
CA GLU A 233 -21.83 -2.84 -13.87
C GLU A 233 -21.84 -1.31 -14.00
N TYR A 234 -21.04 -0.63 -13.20
CA TYR A 234 -20.91 0.83 -13.29
C TYR A 234 -20.45 1.31 -14.67
N LEU A 235 -19.46 0.63 -15.28
CA LEU A 235 -18.97 0.98 -16.62
C LEU A 235 -20.08 0.86 -17.68
N VAL A 236 -20.90 -0.20 -17.61
CA VAL A 236 -22.04 -0.39 -18.51
C VAL A 236 -23.09 0.70 -18.30
N GLU A 237 -23.45 1.01 -17.05
CA GLU A 237 -24.38 2.10 -16.71
C GLU A 237 -23.93 3.46 -17.28
N ARG A 238 -22.62 3.70 -17.27
CA ARG A 238 -22.00 4.93 -17.81
C ARG A 238 -21.70 4.86 -19.31
N LYS A 239 -22.24 3.87 -20.02
CA LYS A 239 -22.11 3.69 -21.48
C LYS A 239 -20.65 3.56 -21.94
N TYR A 240 -19.82 2.86 -21.14
CA TYR A 240 -18.47 2.52 -21.56
C TYR A 240 -18.49 1.73 -22.87
N ASN A 241 -17.71 2.17 -23.85
CA ASN A 241 -17.74 1.65 -25.23
C ASN A 241 -16.42 1.04 -25.70
N LYS A 242 -15.48 0.77 -24.76
CA LYS A 242 -14.15 0.25 -25.11
C LYS A 242 -13.99 -1.23 -24.74
N PHE A 243 -15.11 -1.98 -24.64
CA PHE A 243 -15.05 -3.44 -24.46
C PHE A 243 -14.41 -4.09 -25.69
N ASN A 244 -13.45 -4.96 -25.44
CA ASN A 244 -12.77 -5.78 -26.44
C ASN A 244 -12.70 -7.23 -25.96
N THR A 245 -12.16 -8.14 -26.77
CA THR A 245 -12.09 -9.57 -26.43
C THR A 245 -11.27 -9.86 -25.17
N VAL A 246 -10.33 -8.93 -24.81
CA VAL A 246 -9.47 -9.05 -23.62
C VAL A 246 -10.28 -9.13 -22.33
N VAL A 247 -11.42 -8.45 -22.23
CA VAL A 247 -12.23 -8.44 -21.00
C VAL A 247 -12.79 -9.83 -20.70
N CYS A 248 -13.30 -10.52 -21.72
CA CYS A 248 -13.88 -11.85 -21.57
C CYS A 248 -12.80 -12.90 -21.26
N TRP A 249 -11.65 -12.88 -21.97
CA TRP A 249 -10.64 -13.88 -21.68
C TRP A 249 -9.91 -13.60 -20.35
N ASN A 250 -9.82 -12.37 -19.85
CA ASN A 250 -9.33 -12.05 -18.50
C ASN A 250 -10.24 -12.65 -17.42
N ALA A 251 -11.57 -12.46 -17.54
CA ALA A 251 -12.52 -13.08 -16.63
C ALA A 251 -12.43 -14.61 -16.67
N ALA A 252 -12.35 -15.19 -17.88
CA ALA A 252 -12.22 -16.63 -18.08
C ALA A 252 -10.91 -17.20 -17.54
N TRP A 253 -9.78 -16.48 -17.72
CA TRP A 253 -8.47 -16.85 -17.21
C TRP A 253 -8.42 -17.00 -15.69
N LYS A 254 -9.10 -16.10 -14.99
CA LYS A 254 -9.10 -16.06 -13.52
C LYS A 254 -10.29 -16.78 -12.90
N GLY A 255 -11.19 -17.32 -13.71
CA GLY A 255 -12.35 -18.09 -13.25
C GLY A 255 -13.51 -17.24 -12.72
N HIS A 256 -13.56 -15.95 -13.09
CA HIS A 256 -14.62 -15.03 -12.66
C HIS A 256 -15.88 -15.21 -13.53
N LEU A 257 -16.63 -16.27 -13.26
CA LEU A 257 -17.80 -16.65 -14.05
C LEU A 257 -18.88 -15.57 -14.10
N ASP A 258 -19.16 -14.91 -12.98
CA ASP A 258 -20.18 -13.87 -12.90
C ASP A 258 -19.82 -12.66 -13.78
N CYS A 259 -18.54 -12.27 -13.77
CA CYS A 259 -18.03 -11.25 -14.67
C CYS A 259 -18.14 -11.67 -16.13
N LEU A 260 -17.77 -12.92 -16.45
CA LEU A 260 -17.84 -13.45 -17.81
C LEU A 260 -19.29 -13.48 -18.34
N LYS A 261 -20.24 -13.94 -17.54
CA LYS A 261 -21.67 -13.92 -17.86
C LYS A 261 -22.16 -12.50 -18.10
N TYR A 262 -21.88 -11.58 -17.17
CA TYR A 262 -22.31 -10.19 -17.28
C TYR A 262 -21.74 -9.51 -18.53
N LEU A 263 -20.47 -9.74 -18.83
CA LEU A 263 -19.81 -9.20 -20.02
C LEU A 263 -20.47 -9.73 -21.31
N HIS A 264 -20.78 -11.01 -21.38
CA HIS A 264 -21.41 -11.62 -22.54
C HIS A 264 -22.89 -11.25 -22.65
N GLU A 265 -23.67 -11.44 -21.59
CA GLU A 265 -25.12 -11.35 -21.62
C GLU A 265 -25.63 -9.89 -21.58
N THR A 266 -24.97 -9.02 -20.80
CA THR A 266 -25.42 -7.64 -20.55
C THR A 266 -24.59 -6.62 -21.32
N ALA A 267 -23.28 -6.63 -21.15
CA ALA A 267 -22.38 -5.69 -21.80
C ALA A 267 -22.19 -5.97 -23.31
N LYS A 268 -22.59 -7.17 -23.78
CA LYS A 268 -22.38 -7.60 -25.17
C LYS A 268 -20.92 -7.46 -25.62
N ALA A 269 -19.98 -7.69 -24.69
CA ALA A 269 -18.57 -7.63 -24.99
C ALA A 269 -18.18 -8.75 -25.95
N PRO A 270 -17.33 -8.45 -26.95
CA PRO A 270 -16.85 -9.51 -27.85
C PRO A 270 -15.96 -10.49 -27.11
N TRP A 271 -16.00 -11.75 -27.54
CA TRP A 271 -15.08 -12.78 -27.10
C TRP A 271 -14.44 -13.50 -28.28
N ASP A 272 -13.39 -14.24 -28.02
CA ASP A 272 -12.66 -15.00 -29.00
C ASP A 272 -12.12 -16.32 -28.43
N SER A 273 -11.45 -17.10 -29.26
CA SER A 273 -10.89 -18.40 -28.90
C SER A 273 -9.88 -18.37 -27.74
N TYR A 274 -9.32 -17.20 -27.43
CA TYR A 274 -8.43 -17.04 -26.27
C TYR A 274 -9.17 -17.23 -24.95
N ALA A 275 -10.46 -16.86 -24.86
CA ALA A 275 -11.26 -17.10 -23.67
C ALA A 275 -11.35 -18.60 -23.34
N VAL A 276 -11.66 -19.44 -24.34
CA VAL A 276 -11.67 -20.92 -24.20
C VAL A 276 -10.28 -21.45 -23.87
N LYS A 277 -9.25 -20.99 -24.59
CA LYS A 277 -7.86 -21.42 -24.40
C LYS A 277 -7.37 -21.15 -22.97
N TYR A 278 -7.61 -19.95 -22.43
CA TYR A 278 -7.18 -19.58 -21.09
C TYR A 278 -8.01 -20.27 -20.00
N ALA A 279 -9.34 -20.37 -20.16
CA ALA A 279 -10.17 -21.11 -19.23
C ALA A 279 -9.72 -22.57 -19.10
N HIS A 280 -9.40 -23.22 -20.22
CA HIS A 280 -8.88 -24.58 -20.23
C HIS A 280 -7.49 -24.67 -19.61
N LYS A 281 -6.54 -23.82 -20.06
CA LYS A 281 -5.15 -23.83 -19.58
C LYS A 281 -5.02 -23.65 -18.07
N TYR A 282 -5.88 -22.83 -17.48
CA TYR A 282 -5.86 -22.51 -16.05
C TYR A 282 -6.92 -23.27 -15.24
N ASN A 283 -7.55 -24.29 -15.84
CA ASN A 283 -8.51 -25.18 -15.21
C ASN A 283 -9.74 -24.44 -14.60
N CYS A 284 -10.19 -23.37 -15.23
CA CYS A 284 -11.37 -22.62 -14.83
C CYS A 284 -12.63 -23.28 -15.41
N LEU A 285 -13.01 -24.45 -14.85
CA LEU A 285 -14.00 -25.36 -15.43
C LEU A 285 -15.38 -24.74 -15.65
N GLU A 286 -15.87 -23.93 -14.72
CA GLU A 286 -17.19 -23.29 -14.84
C GLU A 286 -17.21 -22.24 -15.97
N CYS A 287 -16.14 -21.43 -16.09
CA CYS A 287 -16.00 -20.51 -17.23
C CYS A 287 -15.86 -21.27 -18.54
N LEU A 288 -15.06 -22.35 -18.56
CA LEU A 288 -14.90 -23.18 -19.75
C LEU A 288 -16.23 -23.77 -20.21
N ARG A 289 -17.00 -24.38 -19.29
CA ARG A 289 -18.32 -24.92 -19.58
C ARG A 289 -19.26 -23.85 -20.16
N TYR A 290 -19.28 -22.64 -19.51
CA TYR A 290 -20.10 -21.54 -19.97
C TYR A 290 -19.75 -21.11 -21.40
N LEU A 291 -18.46 -20.99 -21.71
CA LEU A 291 -17.96 -20.58 -23.02
C LEU A 291 -18.36 -21.63 -24.10
N LEU A 292 -18.19 -22.90 -23.80
CA LEU A 292 -18.51 -24.01 -24.75
C LEU A 292 -20.00 -24.12 -25.02
N VAL A 293 -20.85 -23.93 -24.02
CA VAL A 293 -22.32 -23.99 -24.17
C VAL A 293 -22.88 -22.77 -24.92
N ASN A 294 -22.19 -21.64 -24.88
CA ASN A 294 -22.59 -20.39 -25.54
C ASN A 294 -21.84 -20.13 -26.86
N ASP A 295 -21.32 -21.17 -27.50
CA ASP A 295 -20.71 -21.11 -28.83
C ASP A 295 -19.52 -20.13 -28.95
N CYS A 296 -18.73 -19.97 -27.88
CA CYS A 296 -17.50 -19.17 -27.98
C CYS A 296 -16.54 -19.83 -29.00
N PRO A 297 -15.92 -19.07 -29.90
CA PRO A 297 -14.99 -19.62 -30.89
C PRO A 297 -13.90 -20.49 -30.26
N LEU A 298 -13.65 -21.66 -30.86
CA LEU A 298 -12.62 -22.59 -30.40
C LEU A 298 -11.23 -22.22 -30.99
N PRO A 299 -10.15 -22.52 -30.26
CA PRO A 299 -8.80 -22.47 -30.84
C PRO A 299 -8.67 -23.39 -32.06
N SER A 300 -7.76 -23.05 -32.98
CA SER A 300 -7.51 -23.86 -34.16
C SER A 300 -7.16 -25.31 -33.79
N GLY A 301 -7.79 -26.27 -34.45
CA GLY A 301 -7.61 -27.70 -34.18
C GLY A 301 -8.41 -28.26 -33.01
N TRP A 302 -9.04 -27.40 -32.20
CA TRP A 302 -9.92 -27.86 -31.11
C TRP A 302 -11.35 -28.11 -31.62
N ARG A 303 -12.04 -29.04 -30.98
CA ARG A 303 -13.47 -29.34 -31.26
C ARG A 303 -14.20 -29.68 -29.98
N TYR A 304 -15.47 -29.35 -29.96
CA TYR A 304 -16.38 -29.69 -28.84
C TYR A 304 -17.54 -30.50 -29.37
N GLU A 305 -17.61 -31.76 -28.97
CA GLU A 305 -18.59 -32.71 -29.48
C GLU A 305 -19.16 -33.55 -28.33
N HIS A 306 -20.47 -33.70 -28.28
CA HIS A 306 -21.17 -34.52 -27.27
C HIS A 306 -20.76 -34.21 -25.83
N GLY A 307 -20.53 -32.92 -25.49
CA GLY A 307 -20.12 -32.49 -24.14
C GLY A 307 -18.65 -32.69 -23.81
N THR A 308 -17.84 -33.14 -24.79
CA THR A 308 -16.42 -33.39 -24.63
C THR A 308 -15.57 -32.41 -25.45
N LEU A 309 -14.58 -31.79 -24.84
CA LEU A 309 -13.63 -30.94 -25.52
C LEU A 309 -12.40 -31.74 -25.93
N PHE A 310 -12.09 -31.72 -27.21
CA PHE A 310 -10.91 -32.33 -27.79
C PHE A 310 -9.93 -31.23 -28.12
N THR A 311 -8.72 -31.31 -27.56
CA THR A 311 -7.61 -30.35 -27.80
C THR A 311 -6.57 -31.00 -28.66
N SER A 312 -6.03 -30.28 -29.66
CA SER A 312 -4.95 -30.78 -30.51
C SER A 312 -3.62 -30.81 -29.76
#